data_eabadad28c91b1cae79ea92d40e9e94c
#
_entry.id   eabadad28c91b1cae79ea92d40e9e94c
#
_cell.length_a   1.000
_cell.length_b   1.000
_cell.length_c   1.000
_cell.angle_alpha   90.00
_cell.angle_beta   90.00
_cell.angle_gamma   90.00
#
_symmetry.space_group_name_H-M   'P 1'
#
loop_
_entity.id
_entity.type
_entity.pdbx_description
1 polymer ?
#
loop_
_entity_poly.entity_id
_entity_poly.type
_entity_poly.pdbx_seq_one_letter_code
_entity_poly.pdbx_strand_id
1 'polypeptide(L)'
;MRPALLAALITTCFFSANAGAVDLMQVYGEALANDPVFASARSALAAGQERVIQGRASLLPTLNAGGTYTRNDQTAFGQSLHFTNNAYQVQLTQPLLRVANWESYQQGKLSVSASEAQFAQVRQDLIVRVGQAYFDVLAAQDALTFLKAQESAITEQLASAKRNFEVGTATITDTNEAQARYDLAIAQQIAAQNDLEVRRTAIQQLTGKPPGAMATLRTGVTLTPPSPAAIEPWVASAEQENFSVIGQQLALEIATREIKRSRAGHYPTLDLIANRSRSAQSGAAFAGANGAGTNNAIGVQWAIPLFAGFAVDSKVRETIALEDRARNDLENARRTAAQAARQSYLGVNNGLAQVRALQAAEVSSQSSLESNRLGYQVGVRINIDVLNAQQQLFSTRRDLARARYDTIMSGLRLKSAAGTLREGDLEQVNMLLTMEAPPPPAPLPKSVVPAVGKPVVVTPTRSTPASGLTAPVKPVQKEP
;
A
#
# COMPACT_ATOMS: atom_id res chain seq x y z
N MET A 1 48.53 39.51 34.16
CA MET A 1 47.57 40.62 34.40
C MET A 1 46.35 40.38 33.49
N ARG A 2 45.21 40.21 34.15
CA ARG A 2 43.78 40.18 33.73
C ARG A 2 43.36 39.26 32.59
N PRO A 3 42.58 38.19 32.85
CA PRO A 3 41.80 37.46 31.85
C PRO A 3 40.46 38.19 31.59
N ALA A 4 40.13 38.40 30.32
CA ALA A 4 38.82 38.84 29.89
C ALA A 4 37.86 37.65 29.77
N LEU A 5 36.81 37.66 30.58
CA LEU A 5 35.65 36.79 30.55
C LEU A 5 34.84 37.05 29.28
N LEU A 6 34.83 36.13 28.34
CA LEU A 6 33.88 36.06 27.23
C LEU A 6 32.69 35.22 27.69
N ALA A 7 31.61 35.89 28.07
CA ALA A 7 30.31 35.25 28.35
C ALA A 7 29.70 34.84 26.99
N ALA A 8 29.73 33.51 26.69
CA ALA A 8 28.99 32.94 25.57
C ALA A 8 27.52 32.89 25.95
N LEU A 9 26.73 33.79 25.35
CA LEU A 9 25.27 33.80 25.42
C LEU A 9 24.76 32.67 24.53
N ILE A 10 24.49 31.51 25.14
CA ILE A 10 23.79 30.41 24.47
C ILE A 10 22.32 30.83 24.32
N THR A 11 22.00 31.40 23.17
CA THR A 11 20.62 31.62 22.74
C THR A 11 20.04 30.27 22.35
N THR A 12 19.45 29.56 23.30
CA THR A 12 18.59 28.42 23.03
C THR A 12 17.36 28.93 22.27
N CYS A 13 17.40 28.85 20.95
CA CYS A 13 16.20 28.90 20.12
C CYS A 13 15.34 27.71 20.50
N PHE A 14 14.39 27.92 21.40
CA PHE A 14 13.22 27.06 21.53
C PHE A 14 12.48 27.15 20.19
N PHE A 15 12.75 26.23 19.29
CA PHE A 15 11.81 25.89 18.25
C PHE A 15 10.54 25.43 18.96
N SER A 16 9.61 26.34 19.16
CA SER A 16 8.23 25.99 19.46
C SER A 16 7.75 25.15 18.28
N ALA A 17 7.90 23.82 18.40
CA ALA A 17 7.22 22.91 17.51
C ALA A 17 5.73 23.26 17.66
N ASN A 18 5.17 23.99 16.68
CA ASN A 18 3.75 24.10 16.53
C ASN A 18 3.23 22.67 16.47
N ALA A 19 2.64 22.20 17.57
CA ALA A 19 1.92 20.94 17.65
C ALA A 19 0.60 21.08 16.88
N GLY A 20 0.69 21.52 15.62
CA GLY A 20 -0.42 21.43 14.68
C GLY A 20 -0.70 19.95 14.42
N ALA A 21 -1.96 19.60 14.25
CA ALA A 21 -2.32 18.25 13.85
C ALA A 21 -1.62 17.90 12.51
N VAL A 22 -1.03 16.72 12.45
CA VAL A 22 -0.32 16.23 11.27
C VAL A 22 -1.35 15.89 10.19
N ASP A 23 -1.24 16.51 9.02
CA ASP A 23 -2.11 16.25 7.90
C ASP A 23 -1.61 15.09 7.01
N LEU A 24 -2.45 14.64 6.09
CA LEU A 24 -2.14 13.51 5.20
C LEU A 24 -0.94 13.81 4.28
N MET A 25 -0.81 15.06 3.80
CA MET A 25 0.30 15.47 2.94
C MET A 25 1.63 15.52 3.69
N GLN A 26 1.61 15.90 4.96
CA GLN A 26 2.80 15.86 5.81
C GLN A 26 3.27 14.41 6.04
N VAL A 27 2.33 13.49 6.36
CA VAL A 27 2.66 12.05 6.51
C VAL A 27 3.23 11.48 5.21
N TYR A 28 2.67 11.88 4.06
CA TYR A 28 3.19 11.46 2.75
C TYR A 28 4.60 12.00 2.49
N GLY A 29 4.85 13.27 2.79
CA GLY A 29 6.19 13.88 2.68
C GLY A 29 7.23 13.19 3.56
N GLU A 30 6.87 12.85 4.80
CA GLU A 30 7.73 12.09 5.70
C GLU A 30 7.98 10.65 5.20
N ALA A 31 6.96 9.99 4.64
CA ALA A 31 7.09 8.66 4.06
C ALA A 31 7.99 8.67 2.80
N LEU A 32 7.88 9.68 1.93
CA LEU A 32 8.79 9.85 0.77
C LEU A 32 10.26 9.94 1.18
N ALA A 33 10.55 10.52 2.34
CA ALA A 33 11.90 10.68 2.87
C ALA A 33 12.41 9.43 3.59
N ASN A 34 11.55 8.69 4.29
CA ASN A 34 11.95 7.68 5.27
C ASN A 34 11.49 6.25 4.95
N ASP A 35 10.51 6.03 4.01
CA ASP A 35 10.03 4.66 3.72
C ASP A 35 11.13 3.82 3.05
N PRO A 36 11.56 2.69 3.68
CA PRO A 36 12.62 1.84 3.14
C PRO A 36 12.24 1.19 1.80
N VAL A 37 10.94 0.91 1.56
CA VAL A 37 10.46 0.32 0.31
C VAL A 37 10.61 1.31 -0.83
N PHE A 38 10.27 2.57 -0.62
CA PHE A 38 10.44 3.63 -1.61
C PHE A 38 11.93 3.93 -1.87
N ALA A 39 12.75 3.99 -0.81
CA ALA A 39 14.20 4.17 -0.93
C ALA A 39 14.86 3.01 -1.74
N SER A 40 14.45 1.76 -1.48
CA SER A 40 14.86 0.59 -2.24
C SER A 40 14.49 0.70 -3.71
N ALA A 41 13.25 1.11 -4.01
CA ALA A 41 12.79 1.30 -5.39
C ALA A 41 13.57 2.41 -6.12
N ARG A 42 13.94 3.50 -5.44
CA ARG A 42 14.80 4.55 -5.99
C ARG A 42 16.18 4.01 -6.35
N SER A 43 16.76 3.18 -5.49
CA SER A 43 18.06 2.53 -5.75
C SER A 43 17.96 1.52 -6.90
N ALA A 44 16.83 0.77 -6.98
CA ALA A 44 16.56 -0.15 -8.08
C ALA A 44 16.42 0.59 -9.42
N LEU A 45 15.77 1.76 -9.45
CA LEU A 45 15.70 2.63 -10.63
C LEU A 45 17.10 3.08 -11.06
N ALA A 46 17.93 3.57 -10.14
CA ALA A 46 19.30 3.98 -10.44
C ALA A 46 20.12 2.81 -11.03
N ALA A 47 20.02 1.60 -10.45
CA ALA A 47 20.65 0.40 -10.99
C ALA A 47 20.08 0.01 -12.38
N GLY A 48 18.76 0.19 -12.58
CA GLY A 48 18.11 -0.04 -13.86
C GLY A 48 18.61 0.89 -14.97
N GLN A 49 18.86 2.16 -14.66
CA GLN A 49 19.38 3.16 -15.61
C GLN A 49 20.75 2.80 -16.18
N GLU A 50 21.57 2.04 -15.44
CA GLU A 50 22.87 1.56 -15.92
C GLU A 50 22.76 0.49 -17.02
N ARG A 51 21.60 -0.13 -17.22
CA ARG A 51 21.39 -1.18 -18.23
C ARG A 51 21.64 -0.70 -19.66
N VAL A 52 21.30 0.56 -19.96
CA VAL A 52 21.56 1.13 -21.28
C VAL A 52 23.06 1.33 -21.53
N ILE A 53 23.81 1.75 -20.49
CA ILE A 53 25.27 1.92 -20.57
C ILE A 53 25.92 0.55 -20.74
N GLN A 54 25.53 -0.46 -19.97
CA GLN A 54 26.01 -1.84 -20.08
C GLN A 54 25.72 -2.43 -21.47
N GLY A 55 24.51 -2.21 -22.01
CA GLY A 55 24.17 -2.64 -23.36
C GLY A 55 24.99 -1.94 -24.42
N ARG A 56 25.21 -0.62 -24.30
CA ARG A 56 26.05 0.16 -25.22
C ARG A 56 27.53 -0.25 -25.16
N ALA A 57 28.04 -0.63 -23.97
CA ALA A 57 29.43 -1.05 -23.80
C ALA A 57 29.79 -2.23 -24.71
N SER A 58 28.83 -3.11 -25.04
CA SER A 58 29.05 -4.22 -25.96
C SER A 58 29.30 -3.79 -27.43
N LEU A 59 29.01 -2.54 -27.77
CA LEU A 59 29.23 -1.94 -29.09
C LEU A 59 30.51 -1.10 -29.15
N LEU A 60 31.12 -0.79 -28.01
CA LEU A 60 32.30 0.06 -27.90
C LEU A 60 33.60 -0.78 -27.94
N PRO A 61 34.75 -0.16 -28.22
CA PRO A 61 36.01 -0.86 -28.15
C PRO A 61 36.35 -1.27 -26.72
N THR A 62 36.86 -2.50 -26.60
CA THR A 62 37.42 -3.03 -25.34
C THR A 62 38.94 -3.05 -25.45
N LEU A 63 39.62 -2.54 -24.42
CA LEU A 63 41.07 -2.57 -24.29
C LEU A 63 41.45 -3.47 -23.12
N ASN A 64 42.15 -4.55 -23.40
CA ASN A 64 42.60 -5.51 -22.42
C ASN A 64 44.11 -5.53 -22.36
N ALA A 65 44.67 -5.54 -21.16
CA ALA A 65 46.09 -5.74 -20.93
C ALA A 65 46.29 -7.00 -20.09
N GLY A 66 47.21 -7.85 -20.47
CA GLY A 66 47.52 -9.07 -19.75
C GLY A 66 49.02 -9.35 -19.76
N GLY A 67 49.53 -10.11 -18.80
CA GLY A 67 50.89 -10.53 -18.72
C GLY A 67 50.97 -11.95 -18.11
N THR A 68 51.95 -12.73 -18.60
CA THR A 68 52.24 -14.04 -18.06
C THR A 68 53.74 -14.15 -17.77
N TYR A 69 54.05 -14.76 -16.63
CA TYR A 69 55.38 -15.21 -16.29
C TYR A 69 55.31 -16.69 -16.01
N THR A 70 56.05 -17.49 -16.85
CA THR A 70 56.07 -18.93 -16.67
C THR A 70 57.52 -19.39 -16.56
N ARG A 71 57.77 -20.26 -15.58
CA ARG A 71 59.01 -21.05 -15.52
C ARG A 71 58.66 -22.46 -15.97
N ASN A 72 59.37 -22.90 -16.99
CA ASN A 72 59.19 -24.18 -17.61
C ASN A 72 60.39 -25.05 -17.31
N ASP A 73 60.12 -26.23 -16.76
CA ASP A 73 61.07 -27.30 -16.57
C ASP A 73 60.59 -28.46 -17.45
N GLN A 74 61.26 -28.69 -18.57
CA GLN A 74 60.87 -29.66 -19.59
C GLN A 74 62.03 -30.63 -19.87
N THR A 75 61.75 -31.90 -19.93
CA THR A 75 62.68 -32.92 -20.40
C THR A 75 62.32 -33.30 -21.83
N ALA A 76 63.22 -33.02 -22.78
CA ALA A 76 63.05 -33.34 -24.19
C ALA A 76 64.36 -33.96 -24.72
N PHE A 77 64.28 -35.04 -25.49
CA PHE A 77 65.39 -35.77 -26.05
C PHE A 77 66.47 -36.13 -25.02
N GLY A 78 66.07 -36.46 -23.78
CA GLY A 78 66.98 -36.88 -22.72
C GLY A 78 67.74 -35.72 -22.05
N GLN A 79 67.41 -34.44 -22.39
CA GLN A 79 67.96 -33.23 -21.75
C GLN A 79 66.94 -32.49 -20.97
N SER A 80 67.28 -32.02 -19.78
CA SER A 80 66.46 -31.14 -18.96
C SER A 80 66.67 -29.66 -19.38
N LEU A 81 65.58 -29.05 -19.83
CA LEU A 81 65.53 -27.65 -20.26
C LEU A 81 64.84 -26.82 -19.19
N HIS A 82 65.48 -25.82 -18.66
CA HIS A 82 64.97 -24.86 -17.73
C HIS A 82 64.92 -23.48 -18.39
N PHE A 83 63.71 -22.95 -18.60
CA PHE A 83 63.57 -21.62 -19.20
C PHE A 83 62.40 -20.86 -18.59
N THR A 84 62.54 -19.53 -18.58
CA THR A 84 61.46 -18.59 -18.19
C THR A 84 60.93 -17.89 -19.41
N ASN A 85 59.63 -17.74 -19.47
CA ASN A 85 58.92 -16.97 -20.48
C ASN A 85 58.13 -15.83 -19.83
N ASN A 86 58.42 -14.60 -20.23
CA ASN A 86 57.70 -13.37 -19.87
C ASN A 86 56.96 -12.89 -21.10
N ALA A 87 55.65 -12.75 -21.00
CA ALA A 87 54.85 -12.17 -22.07
C ALA A 87 53.92 -11.08 -21.53
N TYR A 88 53.87 -9.98 -22.23
CA TYR A 88 52.92 -8.88 -22.00
C TYR A 88 52.20 -8.60 -23.30
N GLN A 89 50.85 -8.39 -23.19
CA GLN A 89 50.05 -8.02 -24.36
C GLN A 89 49.05 -6.93 -24.00
N VAL A 90 48.77 -6.07 -24.96
CA VAL A 90 47.66 -5.12 -24.96
C VAL A 90 46.86 -5.40 -26.22
N GLN A 91 45.57 -5.67 -26.06
CA GLN A 91 44.67 -5.99 -27.15
C GLN A 91 43.47 -5.05 -27.13
N LEU A 92 43.23 -4.40 -28.25
CA LEU A 92 42.02 -3.65 -28.54
C LEU A 92 41.11 -4.52 -29.41
N THR A 93 39.85 -4.65 -29.05
CA THR A 93 38.83 -5.30 -29.87
C THR A 93 37.63 -4.36 -30.03
N GLN A 94 37.31 -3.99 -31.27
CA GLN A 94 36.16 -3.17 -31.63
C GLN A 94 35.19 -4.00 -32.47
N PRO A 95 33.99 -4.33 -31.97
CA PRO A 95 32.94 -4.93 -32.78
C PRO A 95 32.51 -3.96 -33.88
N LEU A 96 32.57 -4.38 -35.15
CA LEU A 96 32.12 -3.61 -36.32
C LEU A 96 30.72 -4.09 -36.75
N LEU A 97 30.49 -5.41 -36.74
CA LEU A 97 29.20 -6.02 -37.04
C LEU A 97 28.96 -7.15 -36.06
N ARG A 98 28.08 -6.89 -35.09
CA ARG A 98 27.56 -7.90 -34.13
C ARG A 98 26.11 -7.60 -33.85
N VAL A 99 25.19 -8.22 -34.58
CA VAL A 99 23.74 -8.01 -34.47
C VAL A 99 23.24 -8.35 -33.06
N ALA A 100 23.79 -9.38 -32.41
CA ALA A 100 23.48 -9.74 -31.04
C ALA A 100 23.74 -8.59 -30.04
N ASN A 101 24.88 -7.85 -30.23
CA ASN A 101 25.22 -6.71 -29.37
C ASN A 101 24.25 -5.54 -29.58
N TRP A 102 23.83 -5.30 -30.83
CA TRP A 102 22.84 -4.29 -31.16
C TRP A 102 21.48 -4.59 -30.48
N GLU A 103 21.01 -5.83 -30.57
CA GLU A 103 19.75 -6.22 -29.89
C GLU A 103 19.90 -6.15 -28.36
N SER A 104 21.07 -6.49 -27.80
CA SER A 104 21.34 -6.31 -26.36
C SER A 104 21.26 -4.84 -25.94
N TYR A 105 21.76 -3.92 -26.76
CA TYR A 105 21.63 -2.49 -26.51
C TYR A 105 20.16 -2.02 -26.55
N GLN A 106 19.37 -2.51 -27.51
CA GLN A 106 17.95 -2.19 -27.57
C GLN A 106 17.19 -2.76 -26.35
N GLN A 107 17.52 -3.99 -25.91
CA GLN A 107 16.98 -4.56 -24.67
C GLN A 107 17.37 -3.73 -23.44
N GLY A 108 18.60 -3.19 -23.41
CA GLY A 108 19.05 -2.29 -22.35
C GLY A 108 18.18 -1.04 -22.22
N LYS A 109 17.79 -0.42 -23.34
CA LYS A 109 16.85 0.71 -23.35
C LYS A 109 15.47 0.34 -22.79
N LEU A 110 14.91 -0.78 -23.25
CA LEU A 110 13.61 -1.26 -22.76
C LEU A 110 13.66 -1.61 -21.28
N SER A 111 14.78 -2.14 -20.82
CA SER A 111 14.98 -2.44 -19.38
C SER A 111 15.01 -1.18 -18.52
N VAL A 112 15.52 -0.05 -19.04
CA VAL A 112 15.42 1.26 -18.36
C VAL A 112 13.95 1.66 -18.23
N SER A 113 13.20 1.65 -19.36
CA SER A 113 11.77 1.99 -19.33
C SER A 113 10.96 1.06 -18.41
N ALA A 114 11.30 -0.23 -18.35
CA ALA A 114 10.68 -1.16 -17.41
C ALA A 114 10.97 -0.80 -15.94
N SER A 115 12.21 -0.36 -15.64
CA SER A 115 12.58 0.10 -14.30
C SER A 115 11.87 1.41 -13.92
N GLU A 116 11.64 2.31 -14.88
CA GLU A 116 10.89 3.55 -14.69
C GLU A 116 9.40 3.25 -14.42
N ALA A 117 8.79 2.33 -15.18
CA ALA A 117 7.42 1.90 -14.94
C ALA A 117 7.25 1.25 -13.56
N GLN A 118 8.20 0.39 -13.16
CA GLN A 118 8.22 -0.23 -11.84
C GLN A 118 8.34 0.81 -10.72
N PHE A 119 9.20 1.82 -10.88
CA PHE A 119 9.33 2.91 -9.90
C PHE A 119 8.05 3.74 -9.81
N ALA A 120 7.40 4.04 -10.95
CA ALA A 120 6.13 4.75 -10.98
C ALA A 120 5.02 3.98 -10.27
N GLN A 121 4.98 2.64 -10.41
CA GLN A 121 4.07 1.78 -9.66
C GLN A 121 4.32 1.89 -8.15
N VAL A 122 5.57 1.75 -7.70
CA VAL A 122 5.91 1.85 -6.26
C VAL A 122 5.54 3.23 -5.69
N ARG A 123 5.66 4.31 -6.48
CA ARG A 123 5.22 5.65 -6.08
C ARG A 123 3.70 5.72 -5.87
N GLN A 124 2.90 5.13 -6.76
CA GLN A 124 1.45 5.03 -6.56
C GLN A 124 1.09 4.15 -5.37
N ASP A 125 1.78 3.03 -5.20
CA ASP A 125 1.59 2.13 -4.06
C ASP A 125 1.91 2.84 -2.73
N LEU A 126 2.91 3.72 -2.69
CA LEU A 126 3.21 4.53 -1.51
C LEU A 126 2.04 5.46 -1.16
N ILE A 127 1.44 6.15 -2.15
CA ILE A 127 0.26 7.00 -1.93
C ILE A 127 -0.89 6.20 -1.30
N VAL A 128 -1.17 5.00 -1.84
CA VAL A 128 -2.24 4.14 -1.33
C VAL A 128 -1.92 3.63 0.08
N ARG A 129 -0.66 3.20 0.35
CA ARG A 129 -0.23 2.70 1.66
C ARG A 129 -0.30 3.79 2.74
N VAL A 130 0.15 5.00 2.40
CA VAL A 130 0.08 6.15 3.32
C VAL A 130 -1.37 6.52 3.59
N GLY A 131 -2.20 6.63 2.56
CA GLY A 131 -3.63 6.91 2.72
C GLY A 131 -4.33 5.85 3.57
N GLN A 132 -4.06 4.56 3.33
CA GLN A 132 -4.62 3.45 4.10
C GLN A 132 -4.21 3.53 5.57
N ALA A 133 -2.91 3.68 5.86
CA ALA A 133 -2.42 3.77 7.24
C ALA A 133 -3.01 4.98 7.97
N TYR A 134 -3.12 6.13 7.27
CA TYR A 134 -3.70 7.36 7.83
C TYR A 134 -5.17 7.16 8.22
N PHE A 135 -6.00 6.66 7.30
CA PHE A 135 -7.42 6.44 7.57
C PHE A 135 -7.69 5.29 8.53
N ASP A 136 -6.82 4.28 8.58
CA ASP A 136 -6.90 3.22 9.58
C ASP A 136 -6.69 3.77 11.01
N VAL A 137 -5.75 4.71 11.21
CA VAL A 137 -5.59 5.39 12.50
C VAL A 137 -6.80 6.25 12.84
N LEU A 138 -7.34 7.02 11.89
CA LEU A 138 -8.54 7.81 12.13
C LEU A 138 -9.74 6.93 12.48
N ALA A 139 -9.94 5.82 11.78
CA ALA A 139 -11.02 4.88 12.07
C ALA A 139 -10.90 4.27 13.48
N ALA A 140 -9.67 3.92 13.89
CA ALA A 140 -9.41 3.40 15.25
C ALA A 140 -9.61 4.50 16.32
N GLN A 141 -9.23 5.75 16.03
CA GLN A 141 -9.42 6.88 16.92
C GLN A 141 -10.90 7.22 17.11
N ASP A 142 -11.68 7.22 16.01
CA ASP A 142 -13.14 7.42 16.05
C ASP A 142 -13.81 6.29 16.82
N ALA A 143 -13.43 5.02 16.56
CA ALA A 143 -13.95 3.88 17.28
C ALA A 143 -13.73 3.99 18.81
N LEU A 144 -12.53 4.37 19.23
CA LEU A 144 -12.19 4.61 20.63
C LEU A 144 -13.03 5.76 21.22
N THR A 145 -13.21 6.85 20.46
CA THR A 145 -14.00 8.00 20.89
C THR A 145 -15.47 7.63 21.10
N PHE A 146 -16.04 6.85 20.18
CA PHE A 146 -17.43 6.36 20.31
C PHE A 146 -17.58 5.38 21.46
N LEU A 147 -16.61 4.47 21.69
CA LEU A 147 -16.63 3.54 22.82
C LEU A 147 -16.52 4.27 24.17
N LYS A 148 -15.72 5.33 24.28
CA LYS A 148 -15.67 6.17 25.48
C LYS A 148 -17.00 6.88 25.75
N ALA A 149 -17.63 7.41 24.69
CA ALA A 149 -18.93 8.03 24.80
C ALA A 149 -20.01 7.01 25.19
N GLN A 150 -19.96 5.79 24.67
CA GLN A 150 -20.83 4.67 25.03
C GLN A 150 -20.63 4.28 26.50
N GLU A 151 -19.40 4.10 26.94
CA GLU A 151 -19.06 3.79 28.34
C GLU A 151 -19.64 4.85 29.31
N SER A 152 -19.43 6.13 28.99
CA SER A 152 -20.01 7.23 29.80
C SER A 152 -21.53 7.15 29.88
N ALA A 153 -22.21 6.88 28.75
CA ALA A 153 -23.68 6.74 28.72
C ALA A 153 -24.18 5.53 29.53
N ILE A 154 -23.45 4.39 29.45
CA ILE A 154 -23.77 3.18 30.24
C ILE A 154 -23.51 3.42 31.71
N THR A 155 -22.47 4.15 32.10
CA THR A 155 -22.17 4.53 33.49
C THR A 155 -23.29 5.34 34.11
N GLU A 156 -23.84 6.33 33.38
CA GLU A 156 -25.03 7.10 33.83
C GLU A 156 -26.25 6.19 34.00
N GLN A 157 -26.46 5.27 33.05
CA GLN A 157 -27.60 4.34 33.09
C GLN A 157 -27.48 3.35 34.26
N LEU A 158 -26.27 2.82 34.53
CA LEU A 158 -25.98 1.95 35.67
C LEU A 158 -26.24 2.67 37.01
N ALA A 159 -25.77 3.93 37.12
CA ALA A 159 -26.03 4.74 38.31
C ALA A 159 -27.51 5.02 38.52
N SER A 160 -28.29 5.22 37.45
CA SER A 160 -29.72 5.35 37.49
C SER A 160 -30.44 4.04 37.91
N ALA A 161 -30.02 2.91 37.34
CA ALA A 161 -30.56 1.60 37.69
C ALA A 161 -30.35 1.25 39.18
N LYS A 162 -29.12 1.52 39.70
CA LYS A 162 -28.79 1.33 41.13
C LYS A 162 -29.70 2.18 42.05
N ARG A 163 -29.86 3.49 41.75
CA ARG A 163 -30.73 4.38 42.54
C ARG A 163 -32.19 3.93 42.48
N ASN A 164 -32.69 3.53 41.31
CA ASN A 164 -34.05 3.08 41.14
C ASN A 164 -34.31 1.76 41.87
N PHE A 165 -33.32 0.87 41.95
CA PHE A 165 -33.39 -0.36 42.76
C PHE A 165 -33.44 -0.04 44.27
N GLU A 166 -32.60 0.88 44.76
CA GLU A 166 -32.57 1.30 46.16
C GLU A 166 -33.91 1.89 46.62
N VAL A 167 -34.64 2.60 45.76
CA VAL A 167 -35.96 3.14 46.06
C VAL A 167 -37.12 2.20 45.69
N GLY A 168 -36.83 0.99 45.21
CA GLY A 168 -37.77 -0.07 44.90
C GLY A 168 -38.57 0.12 43.59
N THR A 169 -38.12 0.99 42.69
CA THR A 169 -38.75 1.26 41.39
C THR A 169 -38.15 0.48 40.20
N ALA A 170 -37.04 -0.24 40.41
CA ALA A 170 -36.42 -1.12 39.43
C ALA A 170 -36.05 -2.47 40.07
N THR A 171 -35.76 -3.46 39.22
CA THR A 171 -35.39 -4.81 39.63
C THR A 171 -33.87 -4.95 39.80
N ILE A 172 -33.41 -5.96 40.56
CA ILE A 172 -31.99 -6.32 40.65
C ILE A 172 -31.46 -6.75 39.28
N THR A 173 -32.33 -7.32 38.43
CA THR A 173 -32.01 -7.73 37.06
C THR A 173 -31.57 -6.52 36.21
N ASP A 174 -32.26 -5.38 36.29
CA ASP A 174 -31.92 -4.15 35.59
C ASP A 174 -30.51 -3.65 35.98
N THR A 175 -30.18 -3.77 37.26
CA THR A 175 -28.84 -3.40 37.78
C THR A 175 -27.75 -4.35 37.26
N ASN A 176 -28.01 -5.66 37.27
CA ASN A 176 -27.06 -6.67 36.80
C ASN A 176 -26.85 -6.56 35.28
N GLU A 177 -27.89 -6.30 34.47
CA GLU A 177 -27.80 -6.05 33.04
C GLU A 177 -26.95 -4.80 32.74
N ALA A 178 -27.21 -3.68 33.44
CA ALA A 178 -26.45 -2.47 33.26
C ALA A 178 -24.96 -2.67 33.66
N GLN A 179 -24.69 -3.43 34.72
CA GLN A 179 -23.34 -3.79 35.14
C GLN A 179 -22.64 -4.65 34.09
N ALA A 180 -23.29 -5.68 33.54
CA ALA A 180 -22.73 -6.53 32.49
C ALA A 180 -22.38 -5.73 31.21
N ARG A 181 -23.26 -4.77 30.84
CA ARG A 181 -22.99 -3.86 29.69
C ARG A 181 -21.80 -2.93 29.97
N TYR A 182 -21.67 -2.43 31.19
CA TYR A 182 -20.54 -1.60 31.60
C TYR A 182 -19.22 -2.37 31.51
N ASP A 183 -19.17 -3.57 32.07
CA ASP A 183 -17.96 -4.40 32.06
C ASP A 183 -17.57 -4.77 30.62
N LEU A 184 -18.54 -5.05 29.74
CA LEU A 184 -18.30 -5.30 28.33
C LEU A 184 -17.77 -4.05 27.61
N ALA A 185 -18.29 -2.86 27.93
CA ALA A 185 -17.83 -1.60 27.32
C ALA A 185 -16.37 -1.29 27.67
N ILE A 186 -15.96 -1.55 28.93
CA ILE A 186 -14.57 -1.43 29.35
C ILE A 186 -13.66 -2.39 28.56
N ALA A 187 -14.07 -3.67 28.42
CA ALA A 187 -13.30 -4.64 27.66
C ALA A 187 -13.13 -4.22 26.19
N GLN A 188 -14.20 -3.70 25.57
CA GLN A 188 -14.16 -3.18 24.18
C GLN A 188 -13.25 -1.94 24.07
N GLN A 189 -13.29 -1.04 25.05
CA GLN A 189 -12.42 0.14 25.08
C GLN A 189 -10.94 -0.21 25.17
N ILE A 190 -10.58 -1.18 26.05
CA ILE A 190 -9.20 -1.67 26.15
C ILE A 190 -8.74 -2.26 24.81
N ALA A 191 -9.57 -3.06 24.17
CA ALA A 191 -9.27 -3.63 22.84
C ALA A 191 -9.07 -2.53 21.78
N ALA A 192 -9.95 -1.52 21.75
CA ALA A 192 -9.83 -0.40 20.81
C ALA A 192 -8.62 0.49 21.07
N GLN A 193 -8.23 0.69 22.34
CA GLN A 193 -7.00 1.39 22.71
C GLN A 193 -5.77 0.66 22.13
N ASN A 194 -5.72 -0.65 22.28
CA ASN A 194 -4.63 -1.45 21.72
C ASN A 194 -4.61 -1.41 20.19
N ASP A 195 -5.79 -1.51 19.52
CA ASP A 195 -5.86 -1.41 18.05
C ASP A 195 -5.34 -0.05 17.57
N LEU A 196 -5.70 1.05 18.25
CA LEU A 196 -5.19 2.38 17.91
C LEU A 196 -3.66 2.45 17.99
N GLU A 197 -3.05 1.89 19.02
CA GLU A 197 -1.58 1.86 19.13
C GLU A 197 -0.93 1.02 18.01
N VAL A 198 -1.53 -0.13 17.66
CA VAL A 198 -1.07 -0.95 16.54
C VAL A 198 -1.14 -0.16 15.21
N ARG A 199 -2.24 0.58 14.95
CA ARG A 199 -2.37 1.40 13.74
C ARG A 199 -1.37 2.56 13.71
N ARG A 200 -1.10 3.19 14.85
CA ARG A 200 -0.05 4.23 14.98
C ARG A 200 1.34 3.69 14.66
N THR A 201 1.64 2.46 15.09
CA THR A 201 2.91 1.79 14.76
C THR A 201 3.06 1.55 13.27
N ALA A 202 1.97 1.28 12.54
CA ALA A 202 2.00 1.15 11.07
C ALA A 202 2.40 2.47 10.37
N ILE A 203 1.91 3.63 10.84
CA ILE A 203 2.39 4.94 10.34
C ILE A 203 3.86 5.16 10.71
N GLN A 204 4.26 4.84 11.93
CA GLN A 204 5.66 4.95 12.35
C GLN A 204 6.59 4.11 11.46
N GLN A 205 6.16 2.94 10.99
CA GLN A 205 6.94 2.13 10.06
C GLN A 205 7.17 2.84 8.71
N LEU A 206 6.18 3.64 8.23
CA LEU A 206 6.29 4.39 6.99
C LEU A 206 7.12 5.68 7.14
N THR A 207 6.93 6.40 8.25
CA THR A 207 7.52 7.74 8.47
C THR A 207 8.82 7.71 9.27
N GLY A 208 9.12 6.60 9.96
CA GLY A 208 10.25 6.48 10.89
C GLY A 208 10.03 7.18 12.24
N LYS A 209 8.87 7.84 12.45
CA LYS A 209 8.55 8.62 13.66
C LYS A 209 7.15 8.29 14.16
N PRO A 210 6.92 8.31 15.49
CA PRO A 210 5.57 8.17 16.02
C PRO A 210 4.70 9.35 15.55
N PRO A 211 3.47 9.09 15.05
CA PRO A 211 2.58 10.15 14.60
C PRO A 211 2.11 11.01 15.78
N GLY A 212 2.06 12.34 15.56
CA GLY A 212 1.42 13.28 16.48
C GLY A 212 -0.11 13.20 16.47
N ALA A 213 -0.77 14.26 16.90
CA ALA A 213 -2.20 14.43 16.68
C ALA A 213 -2.47 14.50 15.18
N MET A 214 -3.50 13.79 14.69
CA MET A 214 -3.81 13.71 13.26
C MET A 214 -5.01 14.57 12.92
N ALA A 215 -5.00 15.21 11.74
CA ALA A 215 -6.14 15.93 11.21
C ALA A 215 -7.29 14.94 10.93
N THR A 216 -8.50 15.32 11.30
CA THR A 216 -9.70 14.50 11.20
C THR A 216 -10.58 14.90 10.02
N LEU A 217 -11.49 14.04 9.59
CA LEU A 217 -12.43 14.36 8.52
C LEU A 217 -13.40 15.47 8.98
N ARG A 218 -13.62 16.49 8.15
CA ARG A 218 -14.59 17.56 8.44
C ARG A 218 -15.98 16.99 8.64
N THR A 219 -16.72 17.57 9.59
CA THR A 219 -18.12 17.23 9.79
C THR A 219 -18.95 17.60 8.56
N GLY A 220 -19.82 16.71 8.07
CA GLY A 220 -20.70 17.01 6.93
C GLY A 220 -20.05 16.92 5.55
N VAL A 221 -18.85 16.30 5.43
CA VAL A 221 -18.21 16.07 4.12
C VAL A 221 -19.13 15.29 3.19
N THR A 222 -19.38 15.85 2.01
CA THR A 222 -20.04 15.15 0.90
C THR A 222 -18.99 14.53 0.00
N LEU A 223 -19.04 13.20 -0.12
CA LEU A 223 -18.17 12.47 -1.04
C LEU A 223 -18.74 12.54 -2.45
N THR A 224 -17.89 12.84 -3.44
CA THR A 224 -18.28 12.96 -4.84
C THR A 224 -18.16 11.62 -5.55
N PRO A 225 -19.09 11.29 -6.50
CA PRO A 225 -18.96 10.11 -7.34
C PRO A 225 -17.72 10.22 -8.24
N PRO A 226 -17.21 9.07 -8.75
CA PRO A 226 -16.08 9.08 -9.66
C PRO A 226 -16.42 9.81 -10.97
N SER A 227 -15.48 10.56 -11.51
CA SER A 227 -15.60 11.20 -12.83
C SER A 227 -14.50 10.65 -13.74
N PRO A 228 -14.88 10.01 -14.88
CA PRO A 228 -16.21 9.82 -15.45
C PRO A 228 -17.12 8.87 -14.66
N ALA A 229 -18.43 9.07 -14.78
CA ALA A 229 -19.45 8.27 -14.08
C ALA A 229 -19.68 6.88 -14.66
N ALA A 230 -19.19 6.59 -15.87
CA ALA A 230 -19.24 5.27 -16.50
C ALA A 230 -18.04 4.42 -16.07
N ILE A 231 -18.21 3.09 -16.04
CA ILE A 231 -17.14 2.15 -15.64
C ILE A 231 -16.15 1.89 -16.79
N GLU A 232 -16.61 1.93 -18.03
CA GLU A 232 -15.84 1.54 -19.21
C GLU A 232 -14.57 2.38 -19.41
N PRO A 233 -14.57 3.73 -19.25
CA PRO A 233 -13.35 4.52 -19.35
C PRO A 233 -12.29 4.14 -18.32
N TRP A 234 -12.69 3.77 -17.08
CA TRP A 234 -11.76 3.35 -16.05
C TRP A 234 -11.10 2.00 -16.37
N VAL A 235 -11.90 1.07 -16.95
CA VAL A 235 -11.40 -0.23 -17.39
C VAL A 235 -10.44 -0.05 -18.55
N ALA A 236 -10.79 0.76 -19.55
CA ALA A 236 -9.93 1.04 -20.71
C ALA A 236 -8.60 1.70 -20.28
N SER A 237 -8.64 2.66 -19.37
CA SER A 237 -7.43 3.27 -18.81
C SER A 237 -6.58 2.24 -18.05
N ALA A 238 -7.20 1.37 -17.25
CA ALA A 238 -6.48 0.32 -16.53
C ALA A 238 -5.78 -0.68 -17.46
N GLU A 239 -6.39 -1.04 -18.58
CA GLU A 239 -5.79 -1.95 -19.56
C GLU A 239 -4.63 -1.32 -20.35
N GLN A 240 -4.53 0.01 -20.40
CA GLN A 240 -3.53 0.73 -21.19
C GLN A 240 -2.49 1.47 -20.36
N GLU A 241 -2.90 2.12 -19.24
CA GLU A 241 -2.08 3.06 -18.48
C GLU A 241 -1.61 2.51 -17.14
N ASN A 242 -2.11 1.34 -16.70
CA ASN A 242 -1.66 0.73 -15.47
C ASN A 242 -0.18 0.33 -15.57
N PHE A 243 0.64 0.75 -14.61
CA PHE A 243 2.09 0.53 -14.65
C PHE A 243 2.49 -0.94 -14.64
N SER A 244 1.69 -1.83 -14.05
CA SER A 244 1.94 -3.27 -14.13
C SER A 244 1.73 -3.78 -15.56
N VAL A 245 0.72 -3.28 -16.28
CA VAL A 245 0.47 -3.61 -17.69
C VAL A 245 1.59 -3.07 -18.57
N ILE A 246 2.00 -1.82 -18.37
CA ILE A 246 3.14 -1.21 -19.09
C ILE A 246 4.42 -2.03 -18.87
N GLY A 247 4.68 -2.47 -17.63
CA GLY A 247 5.82 -3.33 -17.29
C GLY A 247 5.80 -4.64 -18.07
N GLN A 248 4.64 -5.32 -18.16
CA GLN A 248 4.50 -6.56 -18.92
C GLN A 248 4.56 -6.34 -20.44
N GLN A 249 4.11 -5.20 -20.93
CA GLN A 249 4.27 -4.83 -22.35
C GLN A 249 5.74 -4.67 -22.72
N LEU A 250 6.51 -3.98 -21.87
CA LEU A 250 7.96 -3.83 -22.05
C LEU A 250 8.67 -5.19 -21.94
N ALA A 251 8.25 -6.07 -21.03
CA ALA A 251 8.79 -7.42 -20.90
C ALA A 251 8.54 -8.27 -22.17
N LEU A 252 7.37 -8.15 -22.78
CA LEU A 252 7.07 -8.78 -24.07
C LEU A 252 7.97 -8.26 -25.18
N GLU A 253 8.20 -6.94 -25.25
CA GLU A 253 9.11 -6.36 -26.24
C GLU A 253 10.56 -6.81 -26.05
N ILE A 254 11.02 -6.91 -24.80
CA ILE A 254 12.33 -7.48 -24.45
C ILE A 254 12.43 -8.92 -24.93
N ALA A 255 11.41 -9.74 -24.70
CA ALA A 255 11.37 -11.14 -25.16
C ALA A 255 11.38 -11.24 -26.69
N THR A 256 10.65 -10.37 -27.39
CA THR A 256 10.68 -10.29 -28.86
C THR A 256 12.08 -9.92 -29.40
N ARG A 257 12.79 -9.00 -28.71
CA ARG A 257 14.19 -8.67 -29.01
C ARG A 257 15.14 -9.83 -28.74
N GLU A 258 14.86 -10.63 -27.71
CA GLU A 258 15.64 -11.83 -27.37
C GLU A 258 15.61 -12.87 -28.51
N ILE A 259 14.48 -13.05 -29.18
CA ILE A 259 14.40 -13.91 -30.38
C ILE A 259 15.36 -13.41 -31.46
N LYS A 260 15.40 -12.08 -31.73
CA LYS A 260 16.31 -11.50 -32.72
C LYS A 260 17.76 -11.68 -32.30
N ARG A 261 18.08 -11.48 -31.02
CA ARG A 261 19.40 -11.69 -30.46
C ARG A 261 19.84 -13.15 -30.59
N SER A 262 18.95 -14.11 -30.31
CA SER A 262 19.23 -15.53 -30.45
C SER A 262 19.43 -15.94 -31.92
N ARG A 263 18.63 -15.43 -32.87
CA ARG A 263 18.80 -15.66 -34.32
C ARG A 263 20.12 -15.09 -34.83
N ALA A 264 20.63 -14.03 -34.20
CA ALA A 264 21.94 -13.46 -34.55
C ALA A 264 23.12 -14.44 -34.33
N GLY A 265 22.89 -15.54 -33.61
CA GLY A 265 23.85 -16.66 -33.52
C GLY A 265 24.17 -17.35 -34.86
N HIS A 266 23.31 -17.17 -35.88
CA HIS A 266 23.55 -17.64 -37.25
C HIS A 266 24.25 -16.59 -38.15
N TYR A 267 24.38 -15.33 -37.69
CA TYR A 267 24.91 -14.26 -38.51
C TYR A 267 26.42 -14.12 -38.40
N PRO A 268 27.07 -13.66 -39.48
CA PRO A 268 28.48 -13.36 -39.43
C PRO A 268 28.79 -12.26 -38.42
N THR A 269 29.95 -12.35 -37.77
CA THR A 269 30.51 -11.31 -36.91
C THR A 269 31.73 -10.73 -37.54
N LEU A 270 31.99 -9.43 -37.31
CA LEU A 270 33.15 -8.70 -37.81
C LEU A 270 33.71 -7.83 -36.69
N ASP A 271 34.99 -8.04 -36.38
CA ASP A 271 35.67 -7.30 -35.33
C ASP A 271 36.98 -6.68 -35.89
N LEU A 272 37.29 -5.47 -35.52
CA LEU A 272 38.64 -4.87 -35.67
C LEU A 272 39.43 -5.26 -34.43
N ILE A 273 40.61 -5.84 -34.68
CA ILE A 273 41.55 -6.26 -33.62
C ILE A 273 42.85 -5.54 -33.81
N ALA A 274 43.39 -4.92 -32.77
CA ALA A 274 44.73 -4.42 -32.70
C ALA A 274 45.45 -5.03 -31.50
N ASN A 275 46.62 -5.61 -31.71
CA ASN A 275 47.38 -6.29 -30.68
C ASN A 275 48.80 -5.79 -30.66
N ARG A 276 49.33 -5.46 -29.49
CA ARG A 276 50.74 -5.26 -29.22
C ARG A 276 51.18 -6.22 -28.14
N SER A 277 52.09 -7.14 -28.49
CA SER A 277 52.67 -8.11 -27.54
C SER A 277 54.16 -8.03 -27.51
N ARG A 278 54.71 -8.27 -26.33
CA ARG A 278 56.18 -8.44 -26.12
C ARG A 278 56.35 -9.74 -25.36
N SER A 279 57.19 -10.62 -25.89
CA SER A 279 57.59 -11.84 -25.21
C SER A 279 59.11 -11.85 -25.06
N ALA A 280 59.58 -12.36 -23.93
CA ALA A 280 61.01 -12.55 -23.66
C ALA A 280 61.17 -13.94 -23.03
N GLN A 281 62.05 -14.73 -23.61
CA GLN A 281 62.45 -16.03 -23.13
C GLN A 281 63.90 -16.05 -22.73
N SER A 282 64.19 -16.64 -21.57
CA SER A 282 65.57 -16.74 -21.07
C SER A 282 65.83 -18.14 -20.45
N GLY A 283 67.03 -18.62 -20.52
CA GLY A 283 67.46 -19.92 -19.95
C GLY A 283 67.27 -21.13 -20.88
N ALA A 284 66.92 -20.93 -22.18
CA ALA A 284 66.78 -22.05 -23.13
C ALA A 284 68.09 -22.67 -23.47
N ALA A 285 68.21 -23.99 -23.54
CA ALA A 285 69.41 -24.72 -23.84
C ALA A 285 69.77 -24.73 -25.33
N PHE A 286 68.87 -24.34 -26.24
CA PHE A 286 69.10 -24.29 -27.67
C PHE A 286 69.58 -22.90 -28.13
N ALA A 287 70.61 -22.85 -28.92
CA ALA A 287 71.16 -21.61 -29.48
C ALA A 287 70.03 -20.89 -30.29
N GLY A 288 69.83 -19.61 -29.97
CA GLY A 288 68.81 -18.79 -30.64
C GLY A 288 67.39 -18.77 -29.97
N ALA A 289 67.18 -19.57 -28.95
CA ALA A 289 65.90 -19.59 -28.24
C ALA A 289 65.76 -18.50 -27.15
N ASN A 290 66.85 -17.86 -26.74
CA ASN A 290 66.91 -16.73 -25.83
C ASN A 290 66.67 -15.43 -26.59
N GLY A 291 65.76 -14.61 -26.17
CA GLY A 291 65.52 -13.30 -26.78
C GLY A 291 64.27 -12.63 -26.40
N ALA A 292 64.14 -11.38 -26.78
CA ALA A 292 62.92 -10.62 -26.64
C ALA A 292 62.37 -10.22 -28.01
N GLY A 293 61.08 -10.45 -28.24
CA GLY A 293 60.45 -10.02 -29.48
C GLY A 293 59.28 -9.12 -29.17
N THR A 294 58.99 -8.17 -30.04
CA THR A 294 57.75 -7.35 -30.00
C THR A 294 56.96 -7.59 -31.28
N ASN A 295 55.70 -7.90 -31.14
CA ASN A 295 54.77 -8.05 -32.25
C ASN A 295 53.68 -6.98 -32.18
N ASN A 296 53.43 -6.28 -33.29
CA ASN A 296 52.31 -5.34 -33.45
C ASN A 296 51.49 -5.85 -34.63
N ALA A 297 50.20 -6.08 -34.39
CA ALA A 297 49.27 -6.53 -35.43
C ALA A 297 47.98 -5.71 -35.35
N ILE A 298 47.48 -5.32 -36.51
CA ILE A 298 46.14 -4.77 -36.69
C ILE A 298 45.49 -5.52 -37.83
N GLY A 299 44.23 -5.89 -37.62
CA GLY A 299 43.51 -6.67 -38.61
C GLY A 299 42.02 -6.69 -38.34
N VAL A 300 41.31 -7.23 -39.31
CA VAL A 300 39.85 -7.47 -39.20
C VAL A 300 39.65 -8.98 -39.11
N GLN A 301 38.93 -9.38 -38.07
CA GLN A 301 38.56 -10.78 -37.87
C GLN A 301 37.08 -10.91 -38.20
N TRP A 302 36.75 -11.88 -39.04
CA TRP A 302 35.37 -12.28 -39.31
C TRP A 302 35.17 -13.75 -38.94
N ALA A 303 33.94 -14.08 -38.49
CA ALA A 303 33.57 -15.46 -38.16
C ALA A 303 32.13 -15.71 -38.62
N ILE A 304 31.91 -16.84 -39.27
CA ILE A 304 30.58 -17.31 -39.69
C ILE A 304 30.39 -18.69 -39.09
N PRO A 305 29.43 -18.90 -38.17
CA PRO A 305 29.10 -20.22 -37.64
C PRO A 305 28.35 -21.04 -38.71
N LEU A 306 29.00 -22.02 -39.32
CA LEU A 306 28.38 -22.85 -40.35
C LEU A 306 27.49 -23.94 -39.75
N PHE A 307 27.90 -24.50 -38.62
CA PHE A 307 27.12 -25.54 -37.89
C PHE A 307 27.48 -25.45 -36.42
N ALA A 308 26.44 -25.39 -35.57
CA ALA A 308 26.57 -25.29 -34.12
C ALA A 308 25.85 -26.44 -33.38
N GLY A 309 25.74 -27.60 -34.02
CA GLY A 309 25.08 -28.76 -33.40
C GLY A 309 23.61 -28.50 -32.98
N PHE A 310 22.86 -27.73 -33.79
CA PHE A 310 21.47 -27.32 -33.52
C PHE A 310 21.27 -26.44 -32.26
N ALA A 311 22.34 -25.99 -31.59
CA ALA A 311 22.24 -25.20 -30.36
C ALA A 311 21.52 -23.86 -30.59
N VAL A 312 21.83 -23.17 -31.71
CA VAL A 312 21.19 -21.88 -32.06
C VAL A 312 19.70 -22.08 -32.37
N ASP A 313 19.36 -23.12 -33.15
CA ASP A 313 17.94 -23.44 -33.45
C ASP A 313 17.13 -23.76 -32.21
N SER A 314 17.73 -24.55 -31.29
CA SER A 314 17.13 -24.88 -29.99
C SER A 314 16.92 -23.63 -29.15
N LYS A 315 17.92 -22.71 -29.10
CA LYS A 315 17.81 -21.44 -28.38
C LYS A 315 16.73 -20.53 -28.98
N VAL A 316 16.61 -20.49 -30.31
CA VAL A 316 15.55 -19.72 -30.97
C VAL A 316 14.15 -20.29 -30.62
N ARG A 317 13.99 -21.61 -30.62
CA ARG A 317 12.71 -22.23 -30.20
C ARG A 317 12.39 -21.96 -28.72
N GLU A 318 13.38 -22.02 -27.86
CA GLU A 318 13.23 -21.64 -26.43
C GLU A 318 12.74 -20.19 -26.29
N THR A 319 13.40 -19.26 -26.98
CA THR A 319 13.04 -17.82 -26.87
C THR A 319 11.68 -17.51 -27.48
N ILE A 320 11.23 -18.25 -28.51
CA ILE A 320 9.85 -18.15 -29.04
C ILE A 320 8.84 -18.57 -27.96
N ALA A 321 9.08 -19.69 -27.29
CA ALA A 321 8.19 -20.14 -26.20
C ALA A 321 8.17 -19.15 -25.01
N LEU A 322 9.30 -18.52 -24.71
CA LEU A 322 9.37 -17.47 -23.68
C LEU A 322 8.63 -16.18 -24.11
N GLU A 323 8.63 -15.84 -25.39
CA GLU A 323 7.84 -14.72 -25.92
C GLU A 323 6.34 -15.02 -25.83
N ASP A 324 5.91 -16.24 -26.20
CA ASP A 324 4.52 -16.65 -26.03
C ASP A 324 4.06 -16.61 -24.56
N ARG A 325 4.96 -17.01 -23.63
CA ARG A 325 4.73 -16.84 -22.20
C ARG A 325 4.53 -15.36 -21.83
N ALA A 326 5.44 -14.48 -22.25
CA ALA A 326 5.36 -13.06 -21.95
C ALA A 326 4.08 -12.41 -22.52
N ARG A 327 3.59 -12.88 -23.67
CA ARG A 327 2.30 -12.47 -24.26
C ARG A 327 1.12 -12.85 -23.37
N ASN A 328 1.12 -14.08 -22.85
CA ASN A 328 0.08 -14.53 -21.92
C ASN A 328 0.16 -13.82 -20.57
N ASP A 329 1.37 -13.52 -20.07
CA ASP A 329 1.57 -12.75 -18.84
C ASP A 329 1.04 -11.30 -19.00
N LEU A 330 1.22 -10.67 -20.17
CA LEU A 330 0.64 -9.36 -20.49
C LEU A 330 -0.89 -9.42 -20.50
N GLU A 331 -1.48 -10.44 -21.15
CA GLU A 331 -2.93 -10.59 -21.19
C GLU A 331 -3.52 -10.82 -19.79
N ASN A 332 -2.84 -11.61 -18.95
CA ASN A 332 -3.22 -11.78 -17.56
C ASN A 332 -3.14 -10.46 -16.76
N ALA A 333 -2.08 -9.67 -16.97
CA ALA A 333 -1.95 -8.38 -16.32
C ALA A 333 -3.07 -7.40 -16.71
N ARG A 334 -3.45 -7.36 -17.99
CA ARG A 334 -4.58 -6.56 -18.49
C ARG A 334 -5.89 -6.95 -17.80
N ARG A 335 -6.20 -8.24 -17.77
CA ARG A 335 -7.42 -8.75 -17.12
C ARG A 335 -7.44 -8.44 -15.62
N THR A 336 -6.31 -8.58 -14.96
CA THR A 336 -6.16 -8.28 -13.53
C THR A 336 -6.37 -6.78 -13.26
N ALA A 337 -5.78 -5.90 -14.08
CA ALA A 337 -5.96 -4.45 -13.97
C ALA A 337 -7.42 -4.05 -14.24
N ALA A 338 -8.04 -4.61 -15.28
CA ALA A 338 -9.46 -4.41 -15.59
C ALA A 338 -10.38 -4.84 -14.43
N GLN A 339 -10.10 -5.99 -13.82
CA GLN A 339 -10.84 -6.48 -12.67
C GLN A 339 -10.66 -5.56 -11.45
N ALA A 340 -9.43 -5.13 -11.15
CA ALA A 340 -9.15 -4.21 -10.05
C ALA A 340 -9.86 -2.87 -10.22
N ALA A 341 -9.90 -2.33 -11.46
CA ALA A 341 -10.63 -1.11 -11.77
C ALA A 341 -12.15 -1.28 -11.55
N ARG A 342 -12.73 -2.40 -12.03
CA ARG A 342 -14.17 -2.70 -11.80
C ARG A 342 -14.49 -2.83 -10.33
N GLN A 343 -13.68 -3.57 -9.57
CA GLN A 343 -13.89 -3.75 -8.12
C GLN A 343 -13.81 -2.41 -7.39
N SER A 344 -12.81 -1.59 -7.69
CA SER A 344 -12.63 -0.28 -7.05
C SER A 344 -13.75 0.69 -7.42
N TYR A 345 -14.21 0.71 -8.69
CA TYR A 345 -15.33 1.53 -9.13
C TYR A 345 -16.64 1.14 -8.42
N LEU A 346 -16.94 -0.16 -8.35
CA LEU A 346 -18.09 -0.67 -7.61
C LEU A 346 -17.96 -0.37 -6.11
N GLY A 347 -16.72 -0.45 -5.58
CA GLY A 347 -16.41 -0.07 -4.19
C GLY A 347 -16.76 1.38 -3.88
N VAL A 348 -16.44 2.32 -4.77
CA VAL A 348 -16.81 3.75 -4.61
C VAL A 348 -18.32 3.92 -4.63
N ASN A 349 -19.02 3.38 -5.65
CA ASN A 349 -20.46 3.56 -5.78
C ASN A 349 -21.24 2.92 -4.64
N ASN A 350 -20.89 1.70 -4.25
CA ASN A 350 -21.50 1.01 -3.12
C ASN A 350 -21.18 1.74 -1.80
N GLY A 351 -19.94 2.23 -1.64
CA GLY A 351 -19.54 3.01 -0.48
C GLY A 351 -20.35 4.30 -0.34
N LEU A 352 -20.58 5.04 -1.42
CA LEU A 352 -21.44 6.22 -1.44
C LEU A 352 -22.88 5.91 -1.05
N ALA A 353 -23.44 4.79 -1.55
CA ALA A 353 -24.77 4.35 -1.18
C ALA A 353 -24.84 3.93 0.30
N GLN A 354 -23.83 3.20 0.79
CA GLN A 354 -23.72 2.80 2.19
C GLN A 354 -23.60 3.98 3.14
N VAL A 355 -22.78 4.99 2.80
CA VAL A 355 -22.66 6.24 3.58
C VAL A 355 -24.01 6.93 3.72
N ARG A 356 -24.78 7.08 2.62
CA ARG A 356 -26.11 7.67 2.65
C ARG A 356 -27.08 6.87 3.52
N ALA A 357 -27.07 5.55 3.41
CA ALA A 357 -27.92 4.66 4.21
C ALA A 357 -27.56 4.74 5.70
N LEU A 358 -26.27 4.76 6.04
CA LEU A 358 -25.80 4.88 7.43
C LEU A 358 -26.07 6.27 8.03
N GLN A 359 -26.04 7.34 7.21
CA GLN A 359 -26.48 8.68 7.65
C GLN A 359 -27.95 8.70 8.03
N ALA A 360 -28.83 8.08 7.21
CA ALA A 360 -30.24 7.95 7.55
C ALA A 360 -30.45 7.05 8.78
N ALA A 361 -29.70 5.96 8.89
CA ALA A 361 -29.73 5.06 10.06
C ALA A 361 -29.26 5.76 11.34
N GLU A 362 -28.27 6.67 11.28
CA GLU A 362 -27.83 7.46 12.43
C GLU A 362 -28.98 8.34 12.95
N VAL A 363 -29.66 9.08 12.07
CA VAL A 363 -30.81 9.91 12.44
C VAL A 363 -31.92 9.08 13.07
N SER A 364 -32.27 7.94 12.47
CA SER A 364 -33.31 7.03 13.00
C SER A 364 -32.92 6.41 14.34
N SER A 365 -31.65 5.99 14.50
CA SER A 365 -31.16 5.43 15.77
C SER A 365 -31.11 6.47 16.89
N GLN A 366 -30.78 7.73 16.56
CA GLN A 366 -30.81 8.84 17.50
C GLN A 366 -32.25 9.07 17.99
N SER A 367 -33.24 9.17 17.09
CA SER A 367 -34.66 9.32 17.43
C SER A 367 -35.21 8.13 18.23
N SER A 368 -34.78 6.90 17.89
CA SER A 368 -35.11 5.70 18.64
C SER A 368 -34.61 5.75 20.08
N LEU A 369 -33.34 6.16 20.26
CA LEU A 369 -32.75 6.31 21.60
C LEU A 369 -33.52 7.34 22.44
N GLU A 370 -33.83 8.51 21.86
CA GLU A 370 -34.61 9.56 22.54
C GLU A 370 -36.00 9.07 22.96
N SER A 371 -36.70 8.35 22.06
CA SER A 371 -37.99 7.76 22.32
C SER A 371 -37.96 6.69 23.43
N ASN A 372 -36.95 5.80 23.40
CA ASN A 372 -36.79 4.78 24.43
C ASN A 372 -36.43 5.39 25.80
N ARG A 373 -35.62 6.45 25.83
CA ARG A 373 -35.31 7.19 27.07
C ARG A 373 -36.56 7.83 27.67
N LEU A 374 -37.37 8.52 26.85
CA LEU A 374 -38.61 9.09 27.28
C LEU A 374 -39.57 8.01 27.77
N GLY A 375 -39.74 6.90 27.01
CA GLY A 375 -40.57 5.76 27.39
C GLY A 375 -40.14 5.12 28.73
N TYR A 376 -38.84 5.04 28.98
CA TYR A 376 -38.31 4.56 30.27
C TYR A 376 -38.60 5.53 31.41
N GLN A 377 -38.52 6.83 31.21
CA GLN A 377 -38.84 7.84 32.22
C GLN A 377 -40.31 7.81 32.62
N VAL A 378 -41.22 7.53 31.68
CA VAL A 378 -42.69 7.43 31.97
C VAL A 378 -43.15 6.01 32.32
N GLY A 379 -42.22 5.04 32.40
CA GLY A 379 -42.48 3.67 32.85
C GLY A 379 -43.09 2.72 31.80
N VAL A 380 -43.13 3.11 30.50
CA VAL A 380 -43.68 2.27 29.41
C VAL A 380 -42.60 1.48 28.67
N ARG A 381 -41.33 1.73 28.96
CA ARG A 381 -40.16 1.00 28.45
C ARG A 381 -39.29 0.54 29.60
N ILE A 382 -38.51 -0.51 29.35
CA ILE A 382 -37.59 -1.09 30.33
C ILE A 382 -36.16 -0.64 30.06
N ASN A 383 -35.29 -0.78 31.07
CA ASN A 383 -33.89 -0.33 31.00
C ASN A 383 -33.12 -0.91 29.81
N ILE A 384 -33.32 -2.19 29.49
CA ILE A 384 -32.64 -2.88 28.41
C ILE A 384 -32.94 -2.28 27.03
N ASP A 385 -34.17 -1.72 26.83
CA ASP A 385 -34.53 -1.06 25.57
C ASP A 385 -33.67 0.18 25.33
N VAL A 386 -33.39 0.95 26.39
CA VAL A 386 -32.51 2.12 26.33
C VAL A 386 -31.07 1.72 26.05
N LEU A 387 -30.55 0.70 26.74
CA LEU A 387 -29.20 0.18 26.54
C LEU A 387 -29.00 -0.37 25.13
N ASN A 388 -29.97 -1.09 24.57
CA ASN A 388 -29.93 -1.58 23.20
C ASN A 388 -29.97 -0.44 22.19
N ALA A 389 -30.81 0.58 22.38
CA ALA A 389 -30.86 1.75 21.50
C ALA A 389 -29.54 2.57 21.54
N GLN A 390 -28.92 2.68 22.70
CA GLN A 390 -27.59 3.29 22.85
C GLN A 390 -26.54 2.52 22.05
N GLN A 391 -26.46 1.22 22.23
CA GLN A 391 -25.53 0.36 21.51
C GLN A 391 -25.73 0.48 20.00
N GLN A 392 -26.98 0.48 19.51
CA GLN A 392 -27.30 0.62 18.09
C GLN A 392 -26.83 1.96 17.54
N LEU A 393 -27.05 3.07 18.26
CA LEU A 393 -26.60 4.40 17.82
C LEU A 393 -25.07 4.48 17.71
N PHE A 394 -24.33 4.03 18.74
CA PHE A 394 -22.87 4.09 18.72
C PHE A 394 -22.26 3.16 17.68
N SER A 395 -22.83 1.96 17.46
CA SER A 395 -22.39 1.09 16.36
C SER A 395 -22.62 1.74 14.99
N THR A 396 -23.78 2.35 14.76
CA THR A 396 -24.12 3.05 13.51
C THR A 396 -23.16 4.22 13.24
N ARG A 397 -22.81 5.00 14.26
CA ARG A 397 -21.85 6.11 14.14
C ARG A 397 -20.44 5.63 13.77
N ARG A 398 -19.97 4.55 14.43
CA ARG A 398 -18.68 3.93 14.10
C ARG A 398 -18.67 3.40 12.67
N ASP A 399 -19.72 2.69 12.27
CA ASP A 399 -19.83 2.09 10.94
C ASP A 399 -19.92 3.18 9.86
N LEU A 400 -20.59 4.30 10.14
CA LEU A 400 -20.64 5.47 9.25
C LEU A 400 -19.27 6.12 9.07
N ALA A 401 -18.50 6.33 10.15
CA ALA A 401 -17.16 6.89 10.07
C ALA A 401 -16.26 5.99 9.22
N ARG A 402 -16.28 4.68 9.47
CA ARG A 402 -15.52 3.70 8.69
C ARG A 402 -15.92 3.67 7.22
N ALA A 403 -17.22 3.67 6.91
CA ALA A 403 -17.73 3.67 5.53
C ALA A 403 -17.27 4.90 4.74
N ARG A 404 -17.13 6.07 5.39
CA ARG A 404 -16.58 7.29 4.76
C ARG A 404 -15.10 7.09 4.38
N TYR A 405 -14.27 6.57 5.29
CA TYR A 405 -12.85 6.31 5.03
C TYR A 405 -12.66 5.25 3.95
N ASP A 406 -13.40 4.15 4.00
CA ASP A 406 -13.34 3.07 3.02
C ASP A 406 -13.76 3.56 1.62
N THR A 407 -14.72 4.48 1.52
CA THR A 407 -15.14 5.09 0.26
C THR A 407 -14.06 5.99 -0.33
N ILE A 408 -13.40 6.81 0.49
CA ILE A 408 -12.26 7.64 0.06
C ILE A 408 -11.12 6.76 -0.45
N MET A 409 -10.78 5.70 0.29
CA MET A 409 -9.73 4.76 -0.10
C MET A 409 -10.06 4.01 -1.38
N SER A 410 -11.33 3.64 -1.58
CA SER A 410 -11.78 3.03 -2.84
C SER A 410 -11.59 3.97 -4.03
N GLY A 411 -11.78 5.29 -3.85
CA GLY A 411 -11.49 6.32 -4.85
C GLY A 411 -10.01 6.38 -5.22
N LEU A 412 -9.11 6.38 -4.24
CA LEU A 412 -7.66 6.35 -4.48
C LEU A 412 -7.23 5.04 -5.17
N ARG A 413 -7.76 3.90 -4.74
CA ARG A 413 -7.50 2.59 -5.37
C ARG A 413 -8.02 2.54 -6.80
N LEU A 414 -9.15 3.16 -7.12
CA LEU A 414 -9.66 3.25 -8.48
C LEU A 414 -8.69 4.00 -9.39
N LYS A 415 -8.19 5.16 -8.96
CA LYS A 415 -7.19 5.94 -9.70
C LYS A 415 -5.86 5.20 -9.84
N SER A 416 -5.44 4.45 -8.82
CA SER A 416 -4.25 3.59 -8.88
C SER A 416 -4.44 2.44 -9.87
N ALA A 417 -5.57 1.75 -9.84
CA ALA A 417 -5.89 0.68 -10.79
C ALA A 417 -5.93 1.18 -12.24
N ALA A 418 -6.44 2.40 -12.45
CA ALA A 418 -6.45 3.06 -13.76
C ALA A 418 -5.08 3.62 -14.19
N GLY A 419 -4.05 3.59 -13.32
CA GLY A 419 -2.73 4.15 -13.60
C GLY A 419 -2.65 5.67 -13.48
N THR A 420 -3.73 6.34 -13.14
CA THR A 420 -3.86 7.82 -13.16
C THR A 420 -3.61 8.49 -11.81
N LEU A 421 -3.38 7.73 -10.73
CA LEU A 421 -3.17 8.26 -9.38
C LEU A 421 -1.93 9.16 -9.31
N ARG A 422 -2.12 10.38 -8.79
CA ARG A 422 -1.05 11.39 -8.63
C ARG A 422 -1.10 12.02 -7.23
N GLU A 423 -0.06 12.72 -6.85
CA GLU A 423 0.02 13.47 -5.57
C GLU A 423 -1.11 14.49 -5.41
N GLY A 424 -1.52 15.17 -6.49
CA GLY A 424 -2.65 16.08 -6.47
C GLY A 424 -3.99 15.44 -6.07
N ASP A 425 -4.15 14.12 -6.26
CA ASP A 425 -5.32 13.39 -5.77
C ASP A 425 -5.31 13.24 -4.25
N LEU A 426 -4.11 13.07 -3.67
CA LEU A 426 -3.93 13.05 -2.23
C LEU A 426 -4.17 14.43 -1.61
N GLU A 427 -3.78 15.52 -2.30
CA GLU A 427 -4.09 16.90 -1.89
C GLU A 427 -5.60 17.14 -1.86
N GLN A 428 -6.35 16.67 -2.86
CA GLN A 428 -7.81 16.76 -2.86
C GLN A 428 -8.42 16.04 -1.65
N VAL A 429 -7.91 14.88 -1.30
CA VAL A 429 -8.33 14.16 -0.09
C VAL A 429 -7.93 14.93 1.18
N ASN A 430 -6.73 15.52 1.20
CA ASN A 430 -6.26 16.33 2.33
C ASN A 430 -7.16 17.55 2.59
N MET A 431 -7.74 18.17 1.55
CA MET A 431 -8.70 19.27 1.70
C MET A 431 -10.00 18.88 2.41
N LEU A 432 -10.32 17.58 2.49
CA LEU A 432 -11.47 17.07 3.25
C LEU A 432 -11.19 16.98 4.75
N LEU A 433 -9.92 17.12 5.16
CA LEU A 433 -9.50 17.04 6.54
C LEU A 433 -9.55 18.42 7.22
N THR A 434 -9.61 18.42 8.55
CA THR A 434 -9.53 19.62 9.38
C THR A 434 -8.58 19.39 10.54
N MET A 435 -7.85 20.44 10.92
CA MET A 435 -6.97 20.40 12.09
C MET A 435 -7.75 20.64 13.40
N GLU A 436 -9.01 21.05 13.31
CA GLU A 436 -9.87 21.13 14.50
C GLU A 436 -10.24 19.73 14.97
N ALA A 437 -10.03 19.46 16.25
CA ALA A 437 -10.55 18.23 16.86
C ALA A 437 -12.09 18.20 16.63
N PRO A 438 -12.66 17.06 16.21
CA PRO A 438 -14.11 16.95 16.06
C PRO A 438 -14.75 17.34 17.40
N PRO A 439 -15.85 18.12 17.38
CA PRO A 439 -16.54 18.44 18.60
C PRO A 439 -16.88 17.13 19.32
N PRO A 440 -16.66 17.03 20.65
CA PRO A 440 -17.04 15.84 21.39
C PRO A 440 -18.50 15.52 21.07
N PRO A 441 -18.86 14.23 20.91
CA PRO A 441 -20.24 13.86 20.64
C PRO A 441 -21.12 14.56 21.66
N ALA A 442 -22.15 15.26 21.16
CA ALA A 442 -23.01 16.10 22.01
C ALA A 442 -23.43 15.32 23.25
N PRO A 443 -23.20 15.83 24.47
CA PRO A 443 -23.61 15.14 25.67
C PRO A 443 -25.10 14.87 25.54
N LEU A 444 -25.44 13.60 25.73
CA LEU A 444 -26.84 13.18 25.70
C LEU A 444 -27.60 14.08 26.69
N PRO A 445 -28.78 14.65 26.35
CA PRO A 445 -29.49 15.55 27.21
C PRO A 445 -29.68 14.91 28.60
N LYS A 446 -29.24 15.64 29.63
CA LYS A 446 -29.32 15.16 31.02
C LYS A 446 -30.78 14.84 31.31
N SER A 447 -31.06 13.66 31.87
CA SER A 447 -32.38 13.27 32.31
C SER A 447 -32.89 14.30 33.31
N VAL A 448 -33.89 15.10 32.93
CA VAL A 448 -34.61 15.93 33.87
C VAL A 448 -35.46 14.95 34.69
N VAL A 449 -35.04 14.69 35.90
CA VAL A 449 -35.82 13.92 36.85
C VAL A 449 -37.09 14.77 37.16
N PRO A 450 -38.29 14.36 36.74
CA PRO A 450 -39.50 15.09 37.14
C PRO A 450 -39.65 14.93 38.66
N ALA A 451 -39.87 16.04 39.37
CA ALA A 451 -40.18 16.03 40.79
C ALA A 451 -41.37 15.10 41.01
N VAL A 452 -41.20 14.12 41.89
CA VAL A 452 -42.24 13.16 42.26
C VAL A 452 -43.46 13.95 42.73
N GLY A 453 -44.50 14.03 41.88
CA GLY A 453 -45.82 14.52 42.26
C GLY A 453 -46.43 13.57 43.25
N LYS A 454 -47.00 14.15 44.33
CA LYS A 454 -47.68 13.40 45.40
C LYS A 454 -48.70 12.38 44.84
N PRO A 455 -48.82 11.17 45.43
CA PRO A 455 -49.75 10.16 44.94
C PRO A 455 -51.21 10.64 44.97
N VAL A 456 -51.83 10.62 43.82
CA VAL A 456 -53.28 10.84 43.70
C VAL A 456 -53.97 9.57 44.21
N VAL A 457 -54.66 9.70 45.35
CA VAL A 457 -55.56 8.64 45.90
C VAL A 457 -56.80 8.54 45.00
N VAL A 458 -56.84 7.49 44.17
CA VAL A 458 -58.05 7.18 43.38
C VAL A 458 -58.95 6.31 44.24
N THR A 459 -60.08 6.90 44.69
CA THR A 459 -61.19 6.17 45.36
C THR A 459 -61.86 5.26 44.36
N PRO A 460 -62.14 3.99 44.69
CA PRO A 460 -62.85 3.07 43.78
C PRO A 460 -64.31 3.40 43.67
N THR A 461 -64.78 3.79 42.48
CA THR A 461 -66.22 3.89 42.15
C THR A 461 -66.79 2.49 41.90
N ARG A 462 -67.86 2.17 42.67
CA ARG A 462 -68.63 0.93 42.67
C ARG A 462 -69.41 0.79 41.36
N SER A 463 -69.11 -0.20 40.53
CA SER A 463 -69.89 -0.51 39.32
C SER A 463 -70.98 -1.50 39.61
N THR A 464 -72.22 -1.15 39.21
CA THR A 464 -73.46 -1.96 39.20
C THR A 464 -73.36 -2.99 38.04
N PRO A 465 -73.93 -4.20 38.22
CA PRO A 465 -73.85 -5.20 37.16
C PRO A 465 -75.03 -5.02 36.18
N ALA A 466 -74.74 -5.01 34.87
CA ALA A 466 -75.76 -5.13 33.81
C ALA A 466 -75.77 -6.55 33.25
N SER A 467 -76.96 -7.11 33.29
CA SER A 467 -77.33 -8.44 32.87
C SER A 467 -77.36 -8.66 31.37
N GLY A 468 -76.89 -9.81 30.94
CA GLY A 468 -77.43 -10.70 29.94
C GLY A 468 -77.53 -10.28 28.49
N LEU A 469 -76.80 -11.05 27.63
CA LEU A 469 -77.42 -11.61 26.41
C LEU A 469 -76.42 -12.62 25.80
N THR A 470 -76.82 -13.87 25.85
CA THR A 470 -76.23 -15.03 25.20
C THR A 470 -76.55 -15.05 23.70
N ALA A 471 -75.58 -15.29 22.82
CA ALA A 471 -75.84 -15.81 21.47
C ALA A 471 -74.75 -16.83 21.07
N PRO A 472 -75.09 -17.90 20.33
CA PRO A 472 -74.32 -19.12 20.28
C PRO A 472 -73.25 -19.12 19.19
N VAL A 473 -72.15 -19.78 19.48
CA VAL A 473 -71.04 -20.06 18.58
C VAL A 473 -71.37 -21.23 17.67
N LYS A 474 -71.25 -21.09 16.35
CA LYS A 474 -71.20 -22.17 15.36
C LYS A 474 -69.78 -22.67 15.15
N PRO A 475 -69.57 -24.00 14.99
CA PRO A 475 -68.23 -24.56 14.73
C PRO A 475 -67.88 -24.49 13.26
N VAL A 476 -66.61 -24.16 12.97
CA VAL A 476 -65.99 -24.25 11.61
C VAL A 476 -65.36 -25.63 11.47
N GLN A 477 -65.81 -26.35 10.44
CA GLN A 477 -65.26 -27.63 9.95
C GLN A 477 -63.85 -27.51 9.45
N LYS A 478 -63.04 -28.58 9.71
CA LYS A 478 -61.84 -28.96 8.99
C LYS A 478 -62.22 -29.67 7.69
N GLU A 479 -61.58 -29.38 6.62
CA GLU A 479 -61.34 -30.33 5.50
C GLU A 479 -60.14 -29.89 4.67
N PRO A 480 -59.55 -30.79 3.84
CA PRO A 480 -58.63 -31.88 4.18
C PRO A 480 -57.17 -31.51 3.81
#